data_739186429cf61811909bc6be40387a0d
#
_entry.id   739186429cf61811909bc6be40387a0d
#
_cell.length_a   1.000
_cell.length_b   1.000
_cell.length_c   1.000
_cell.angle_alpha   90.00
_cell.angle_beta   90.00
_cell.angle_gamma   90.00
#
_symmetry.space_group_name_H-M   'P 1'
#
loop_
_entity.id
_entity.type
_entity.pdbx_description
1 polymer ?
#
loop_
_entity_poly.entity_id
_entity_poly.type
_entity_poly.pdbx_seq_one_letter_code
_entity_poly.pdbx_strand_id
1 'polypeptide(L)'
;MNKLLLCVLALGMSSMTFAGNENVFDPPVMGWSSWNTYRVNINEALIKKQADAMVQKGLKDAGYNYVNVDDGFFGWRDEHGTMQTHPERFPNGLKGVA
;
A
#
# COMPACT_ATOMS: atom_id res chain seq x y z
N MET A 1 0.54 73.82 2.57
CA MET A 1 0.28 72.67 1.60
C MET A 1 0.53 71.36 2.32
N ASN A 2 -0.54 70.75 2.78
CA ASN A 2 -0.47 69.50 3.54
C ASN A 2 -0.50 68.34 2.57
N LYS A 3 0.61 67.59 2.53
CA LYS A 3 0.66 66.31 1.80
C LYS A 3 0.09 65.24 2.71
N LEU A 4 -1.12 64.84 2.38
CA LEU A 4 -1.78 63.68 3.01
C LEU A 4 -1.10 62.40 2.52
N LEU A 5 -0.35 61.74 3.40
CA LEU A 5 0.29 60.47 3.13
C LEU A 5 -0.75 59.37 3.35
N LEU A 6 -1.27 58.81 2.26
CA LEU A 6 -2.23 57.73 2.29
C LEU A 6 -1.45 56.41 2.48
N CYS A 7 -1.42 55.87 3.72
CA CYS A 7 -0.92 54.55 4.00
C CYS A 7 -1.99 53.52 3.60
N VAL A 8 -1.79 52.86 2.45
CA VAL A 8 -2.57 51.70 2.06
C VAL A 8 -2.01 50.50 2.82
N LEU A 9 -2.71 50.07 3.86
CA LEU A 9 -2.48 48.78 4.49
C LEU A 9 -3.01 47.69 3.54
N ALA A 10 -2.10 47.01 2.86
CA ALA A 10 -2.43 45.77 2.16
C ALA A 10 -2.59 44.66 3.20
N LEU A 11 -3.84 44.35 3.57
CA LEU A 11 -4.14 43.12 4.28
C LEU A 11 -3.86 41.94 3.34
N GLY A 12 -2.73 41.29 3.57
CA GLY A 12 -2.45 39.99 2.95
C GLY A 12 -3.42 38.93 3.49
N MET A 13 -4.46 38.62 2.71
CA MET A 13 -5.29 37.45 2.95
C MET A 13 -4.44 36.23 2.58
N SER A 14 -3.79 35.63 3.59
CA SER A 14 -3.23 34.30 3.44
C SER A 14 -4.39 33.32 3.24
N SER A 15 -4.64 32.92 2.01
CA SER A 15 -5.52 31.83 1.71
C SER A 15 -4.86 30.54 2.23
N MET A 16 -5.31 30.08 3.40
CA MET A 16 -5.03 28.71 3.82
C MET A 16 -5.73 27.77 2.84
N THR A 17 -4.99 27.27 1.88
CA THR A 17 -5.43 26.12 1.11
C THR A 17 -5.38 24.92 2.05
N PHE A 18 -6.51 24.52 2.58
CA PHE A 18 -6.68 23.19 3.12
C PHE A 18 -6.53 22.26 1.93
N ALA A 19 -5.41 21.53 1.86
CA ALA A 19 -5.32 20.34 1.05
C ALA A 19 -6.28 19.32 1.68
N GLY A 20 -7.57 19.47 1.40
CA GLY A 20 -8.56 18.46 1.67
C GLY A 20 -8.17 17.25 0.82
N ASN A 21 -8.10 16.10 1.44
CA ASN A 21 -7.94 14.83 0.73
C ASN A 21 -9.18 14.69 -0.18
N GLU A 22 -9.03 15.02 -1.47
CA GLU A 22 -10.16 15.10 -2.41
C GLU A 22 -10.76 13.73 -2.75
N ASN A 23 -10.20 12.65 -2.20
CA ASN A 23 -10.62 11.29 -2.49
C ASN A 23 -11.56 10.73 -1.41
N VAL A 24 -12.68 11.40 -1.18
CA VAL A 24 -13.76 10.90 -0.30
C VAL A 24 -14.40 9.61 -0.88
N PHE A 25 -14.12 9.28 -2.13
CA PHE A 25 -14.67 8.13 -2.86
C PHE A 25 -13.58 7.26 -3.50
N ASP A 26 -12.44 7.09 -2.82
CA ASP A 26 -11.49 6.07 -3.27
C ASP A 26 -12.20 4.70 -3.29
N PRO A 27 -12.16 3.99 -4.41
CA PRO A 27 -12.77 2.66 -4.47
C PRO A 27 -12.11 1.74 -3.44
N PRO A 28 -12.84 0.74 -2.93
CA PRO A 28 -12.24 -0.25 -2.05
C PRO A 28 -11.01 -0.88 -2.70
N VAL A 29 -10.02 -1.23 -1.89
CA VAL A 29 -8.86 -1.98 -2.34
C VAL A 29 -9.31 -3.27 -3.00
N MET A 30 -8.94 -3.47 -4.26
CA MET A 30 -9.31 -4.64 -5.05
C MET A 30 -8.07 -5.50 -5.28
N GLY A 31 -8.16 -6.78 -4.93
CA GLY A 31 -7.03 -7.68 -5.03
C GLY A 31 -7.39 -9.13 -4.74
N TRP A 32 -6.37 -9.95 -4.66
CA TRP A 32 -6.44 -11.35 -4.30
C TRP A 32 -5.80 -11.58 -2.93
N SER A 33 -6.38 -12.47 -2.15
CA SER A 33 -5.88 -12.88 -0.83
C SER A 33 -5.66 -14.38 -0.78
N SER A 34 -4.58 -14.83 -0.14
CA SER A 34 -4.14 -16.22 -0.18
C SER A 34 -4.95 -17.18 0.70
N TRP A 35 -5.57 -16.66 1.77
CA TRP A 35 -6.11 -17.49 2.85
C TRP A 35 -7.21 -18.46 2.43
N ASN A 36 -8.22 -17.98 1.71
CA ASN A 36 -9.41 -18.80 1.42
C ASN A 36 -9.11 -20.05 0.60
N THR A 37 -8.09 -19.99 -0.26
CA THR A 37 -7.71 -21.12 -1.11
C THR A 37 -6.62 -21.96 -0.49
N TYR A 38 -5.60 -21.32 0.07
CA TYR A 38 -4.34 -22.02 0.43
C TYR A 38 -4.09 -22.11 1.93
N ARG A 39 -4.78 -21.30 2.74
CA ARG A 39 -4.53 -21.17 4.17
C ARG A 39 -3.02 -20.93 4.41
N VAL A 40 -2.39 -21.69 5.29
CA VAL A 40 -0.95 -21.59 5.57
C VAL A 40 -0.05 -22.24 4.51
N ASN A 41 -0.64 -22.95 3.53
CA ASN A 41 0.11 -23.67 2.49
C ASN A 41 0.49 -22.75 1.33
N ILE A 42 1.22 -21.70 1.64
CA ILE A 42 1.73 -20.72 0.68
C ILE A 42 3.26 -20.72 0.67
N ASN A 43 3.82 -20.31 -0.45
CA ASN A 43 5.25 -20.10 -0.61
C ASN A 43 5.51 -18.96 -1.63
N GLU A 44 6.75 -18.52 -1.71
CA GLU A 44 7.17 -17.46 -2.62
C GLU A 44 6.77 -17.73 -4.07
N ALA A 45 7.00 -18.94 -4.56
CA ALA A 45 6.69 -19.30 -5.94
C ALA A 45 5.18 -19.26 -6.23
N LEU A 46 4.35 -19.71 -5.28
CA LEU A 46 2.89 -19.65 -5.39
C LEU A 46 2.40 -18.20 -5.47
N ILE A 47 2.89 -17.34 -4.60
CA ILE A 47 2.48 -15.93 -4.57
C ILE A 47 2.84 -15.24 -5.89
N LYS A 48 4.04 -15.44 -6.39
CA LYS A 48 4.47 -14.91 -7.70
C LYS A 48 3.58 -15.42 -8.83
N LYS A 49 3.28 -16.72 -8.84
CA LYS A 49 2.40 -17.32 -9.85
C LYS A 49 0.98 -16.73 -9.82
N GLN A 50 0.45 -16.43 -8.63
CA GLN A 50 -0.85 -15.77 -8.53
C GLN A 50 -0.81 -14.33 -9.05
N ALA A 51 0.25 -13.58 -8.75
CA ALA A 51 0.44 -12.24 -9.29
C ALA A 51 0.51 -12.27 -10.82
N ASP A 52 1.29 -13.18 -11.40
CA ASP A 52 1.38 -13.37 -12.85
C ASP A 52 0.02 -13.72 -13.47
N ALA A 53 -0.75 -14.59 -12.81
CA ALA A 53 -2.09 -14.96 -13.27
C ALA A 53 -3.06 -13.77 -13.27
N MET A 54 -2.99 -12.88 -12.28
CA MET A 54 -3.80 -11.68 -12.23
C MET A 54 -3.51 -10.76 -13.43
N VAL A 55 -2.25 -10.62 -13.81
CA VAL A 55 -1.85 -9.85 -15.01
C VAL A 55 -2.36 -10.56 -16.28
N GLN A 56 -2.05 -11.82 -16.44
CA GLN A 56 -2.37 -12.61 -17.66
C GLN A 56 -3.88 -12.74 -17.89
N LYS A 57 -4.67 -12.77 -16.83
CA LYS A 57 -6.13 -12.88 -16.89
C LYS A 57 -6.85 -11.53 -16.99
N GLY A 58 -6.13 -10.44 -17.08
CA GLY A 58 -6.68 -9.09 -17.20
C GLY A 58 -7.23 -8.50 -15.89
N LEU A 59 -7.01 -9.14 -14.75
CA LEU A 59 -7.49 -8.64 -13.46
C LEU A 59 -6.81 -7.35 -13.08
N LYS A 60 -5.51 -7.22 -13.33
CA LYS A 60 -4.77 -5.98 -13.09
C LYS A 60 -5.37 -4.81 -13.88
N ASP A 61 -5.66 -5.01 -15.15
CA ASP A 61 -6.25 -3.98 -16.02
C ASP A 61 -7.67 -3.60 -15.57
N ALA A 62 -8.38 -4.54 -14.93
CA ALA A 62 -9.69 -4.31 -14.33
C ALA A 62 -9.64 -3.63 -12.96
N GLY A 63 -8.44 -3.32 -12.43
CA GLY A 63 -8.26 -2.60 -11.17
C GLY A 63 -7.90 -3.48 -9.96
N TYR A 64 -7.69 -4.79 -10.14
CA TYR A 64 -7.25 -5.70 -9.08
C TYR A 64 -5.73 -5.63 -8.93
N ASN A 65 -5.24 -4.64 -8.18
CA ASN A 65 -3.82 -4.27 -8.12
C ASN A 65 -3.09 -4.76 -6.87
N TYR A 66 -3.78 -5.48 -5.99
CA TYR A 66 -3.23 -5.93 -4.72
C TYR A 66 -3.13 -7.45 -4.67
N VAL A 67 -2.01 -7.93 -4.13
CA VAL A 67 -1.79 -9.32 -3.76
C VAL A 67 -1.56 -9.34 -2.26
N ASN A 68 -2.50 -9.90 -1.50
CA ASN A 68 -2.42 -9.97 -0.06
C ASN A 68 -1.91 -11.34 0.36
N VAL A 69 -0.74 -11.35 0.99
CA VAL A 69 -0.17 -12.54 1.59
C VAL A 69 -0.71 -12.64 3.02
N ASP A 70 -1.61 -13.59 3.24
CA ASP A 70 -2.17 -13.86 4.56
C ASP A 70 -1.21 -14.73 5.40
N ASP A 71 -1.69 -15.33 6.49
CA ASP A 71 -0.87 -16.18 7.32
C ASP A 71 -0.24 -17.35 6.54
N GLY A 72 0.89 -17.85 7.04
CA GLY A 72 1.68 -18.90 6.40
C GLY A 72 3.08 -18.45 5.98
N PHE A 73 3.35 -17.16 5.95
CA PHE A 73 4.70 -16.64 5.72
C PHE A 73 5.55 -16.61 7.00
N PHE A 74 4.92 -16.65 8.16
CA PHE A 74 5.56 -16.58 9.46
C PHE A 74 6.36 -17.87 9.77
N GLY A 75 7.59 -17.70 10.24
CA GLY A 75 8.46 -18.79 10.72
C GLY A 75 8.59 -18.81 12.22
N TRP A 76 9.28 -17.82 12.78
CA TRP A 76 9.54 -17.70 14.22
C TRP A 76 9.85 -16.25 14.60
N ARG A 77 10.12 -16.02 15.87
CA ARG A 77 10.74 -14.77 16.33
C ARG A 77 12.17 -15.04 16.76
N ASP A 78 13.07 -14.15 16.40
CA ASP A 78 14.45 -14.20 16.84
C ASP A 78 14.59 -13.78 18.32
N GLU A 79 15.83 -13.78 18.82
CA GLU A 79 16.16 -13.41 20.20
C GLU A 79 15.80 -11.98 20.58
N HIS A 80 15.59 -11.10 19.59
CA HIS A 80 15.16 -9.72 19.76
C HIS A 80 13.65 -9.56 19.61
N GLY A 81 12.91 -10.64 19.39
CA GLY A 81 11.47 -10.63 19.17
C GLY A 81 11.05 -10.25 17.75
N THR A 82 12.00 -10.07 16.83
CA THR A 82 11.72 -9.74 15.44
C THR A 82 11.16 -10.95 14.70
N MET A 83 10.05 -10.75 14.01
CA MET A 83 9.42 -11.80 13.23
C MET A 83 10.29 -12.20 12.04
N GLN A 84 10.49 -13.50 11.88
CA GLN A 84 11.22 -14.10 10.77
C GLN A 84 10.25 -14.86 9.87
N THR A 85 10.51 -14.83 8.58
CA THR A 85 9.72 -15.59 7.61
C THR A 85 10.04 -17.07 7.66
N HIS A 86 9.11 -17.91 7.21
CA HIS A 86 9.33 -19.34 7.13
C HIS A 86 10.47 -19.65 6.14
N PRO A 87 11.57 -20.32 6.58
CA PRO A 87 12.80 -20.40 5.80
C PRO A 87 12.67 -21.22 4.51
N GLU A 88 11.83 -22.25 4.51
CA GLU A 88 11.61 -23.08 3.32
C GLU A 88 10.58 -22.49 2.36
N ARG A 89 9.53 -21.86 2.91
CA ARG A 89 8.46 -21.31 2.09
C ARG A 89 8.78 -19.92 1.52
N PHE A 90 9.52 -19.12 2.27
CA PHE A 90 9.94 -17.76 1.89
C PHE A 90 11.45 -17.58 2.10
N PRO A 91 12.30 -18.29 1.35
CA PRO A 91 13.75 -18.30 1.55
C PRO A 91 14.38 -16.91 1.33
N ASN A 92 13.75 -16.05 0.52
CA ASN A 92 14.20 -14.68 0.26
C ASN A 92 13.46 -13.64 1.12
N GLY A 93 12.72 -14.09 2.14
CA GLY A 93 11.87 -13.24 2.97
C GLY A 93 10.68 -12.67 2.18
N LEU A 94 9.91 -11.78 2.80
CA LEU A 94 8.82 -11.09 2.09
C LEU A 94 9.33 -10.17 0.97
N LYS A 95 10.57 -9.71 1.08
CA LYS A 95 11.22 -8.94 0.01
C LYS A 95 11.31 -9.74 -1.30
N GLY A 96 11.37 -11.07 -1.21
CA GLY A 96 11.43 -11.93 -2.40
C GLY A 96 10.13 -11.92 -3.23
N VAL A 97 9.00 -11.48 -2.66
CA VAL A 97 7.69 -11.41 -3.33
C VAL A 97 7.18 -9.99 -3.55
N ALA A 98 7.88 -8.99 -3.02
CA ALA A 98 7.51 -7.58 -3.13
C ALA A 98 7.89 -6.95 -4.49
#